data_4092f7201775f3a810b3f722a98a1d88
#
_entry.id   4092f7201775f3a810b3f722a98a1d88
#
_cell.length_a   1.000
_cell.length_b   1.000
_cell.length_c   1.000
_cell.angle_alpha   90.00
_cell.angle_beta   90.00
_cell.angle_gamma   90.00
#
_symmetry.space_group_name_H-M   'P 1'
#
loop_
_entity.id
_entity.type
_entity.pdbx_description
1 polymer ?
#
loop_
_entity_poly.entity_id
_entity_poly.type
_entity_poly.pdbx_seq_one_letter_code
_entity_poly.pdbx_strand_id
1 'polypeptide(L)'
;MARDLSIPVLWAVDGGPHVAGRLDLYADRIHLDGGSRDDRRTLEIAGDEIAAVRIGRTDDERIGGRAVLVVELRDGGAVSFTGFQTPGALHELAERLEAMSGA
;
A
#
# COMPACT_ATOMS: atom_id res chain seq x y z
N MET A 1 6.23 8.23 17.36
CA MET A 1 4.80 7.84 17.26
C MET A 1 4.71 6.33 17.09
N ALA A 2 3.85 5.67 17.84
CA ALA A 2 3.69 4.22 17.71
C ALA A 2 2.95 3.87 16.43
N ARG A 3 3.36 2.80 15.79
CA ARG A 3 2.63 2.31 14.61
C ARG A 3 1.38 1.55 15.05
N ASP A 4 0.30 1.74 14.30
CA ASP A 4 -0.98 1.10 14.59
C ASP A 4 -1.07 -0.31 14.02
N LEU A 5 -0.36 -0.57 12.93
CA LEU A 5 -0.44 -1.83 12.22
C LEU A 5 0.86 -2.08 11.46
N SER A 6 1.28 -3.34 11.39
CA SER A 6 2.43 -3.75 10.60
C SER A 6 2.09 -5.08 9.95
N ILE A 7 2.09 -5.13 8.62
CA ILE A 7 1.73 -6.34 7.88
C ILE A 7 2.72 -6.61 6.76
N PRO A 8 2.98 -7.89 6.44
CA PRO A 8 3.77 -8.23 5.27
C PRO A 8 2.95 -7.99 4.00
N VAL A 9 3.57 -7.39 2.98
CA VAL A 9 2.90 -7.04 1.73
C VAL A 9 3.84 -7.27 0.54
N LEU A 10 3.22 -7.45 -0.63
CA LEU A 10 3.89 -7.24 -1.92
C LEU A 10 3.45 -5.88 -2.42
N TRP A 11 4.37 -5.05 -2.86
CA TRP A 11 4.03 -3.70 -3.30
C TRP A 11 4.84 -3.27 -4.54
N ALA A 12 4.29 -2.33 -5.28
CA ALA A 12 4.89 -1.78 -6.48
C ALA A 12 4.51 -0.32 -6.64
N VAL A 13 5.39 0.46 -7.26
CA VAL A 13 5.16 1.88 -7.54
C VAL A 13 4.96 2.04 -9.04
N ASP A 14 3.87 2.73 -9.42
CA ASP A 14 3.55 3.09 -10.82
C ASP A 14 3.61 1.91 -11.80
N GLY A 15 3.15 0.74 -11.36
CA GLY A 15 3.14 -0.45 -12.19
C GLY A 15 4.50 -1.09 -12.40
N GLY A 16 5.50 -0.67 -11.64
CA GLY A 16 6.85 -1.24 -11.71
C GLY A 16 6.94 -2.64 -11.07
N PRO A 17 8.17 -3.13 -10.90
CA PRO A 17 8.35 -4.46 -10.32
C PRO A 17 7.85 -4.53 -8.89
N HIS A 18 7.26 -5.68 -8.53
CA HIS A 18 6.77 -5.92 -7.18
C HIS A 18 7.92 -6.32 -6.27
N VAL A 19 7.86 -5.82 -5.03
CA VAL A 19 8.83 -6.21 -4.01
C VAL A 19 8.08 -6.76 -2.79
N ALA A 20 8.66 -7.76 -2.17
CA ALA A 20 8.15 -8.31 -0.93
C ALA A 20 8.73 -7.49 0.23
N GLY A 21 7.88 -7.11 1.14
CA GLY A 21 8.32 -6.29 2.27
C GLY A 21 7.23 -6.15 3.31
N ARG A 22 7.20 -4.99 3.95
CA ARG A 22 6.29 -4.73 5.05
C ARG A 22 5.69 -3.33 4.94
N LEU A 23 4.43 -3.24 5.32
CA LEU A 23 3.73 -1.97 5.44
C LEU A 23 3.52 -1.67 6.93
N ASP A 24 3.97 -0.52 7.37
CA ASP A 24 3.73 0.00 8.71
C ASP A 24 2.77 1.17 8.61
N LEU A 25 1.66 1.08 9.34
CA LEU A 25 0.63 2.11 9.36
C LEU A 25 0.78 2.96 10.60
N TYR A 26 0.87 4.27 10.41
CA TYR A 26 0.88 5.26 11.47
C TYR A 26 -0.40 6.11 11.38
N ALA A 27 -0.61 6.97 12.35
CA ALA A 27 -1.82 7.80 12.38
C ALA A 27 -1.91 8.77 11.20
N ASP A 28 -0.78 9.24 10.68
CA ASP A 28 -0.71 10.28 9.64
C ASP A 28 0.02 9.86 8.36
N ARG A 29 0.55 8.64 8.31
CA ARG A 29 1.33 8.18 7.15
C ARG A 29 1.45 6.67 7.12
N ILE A 30 1.90 6.16 5.98
CA ILE A 30 2.32 4.77 5.86
C ILE A 30 3.78 4.71 5.45
N HIS A 31 4.46 3.67 5.89
CA HIS A 31 5.83 3.39 5.53
C HIS A 31 5.89 2.00 4.90
N LEU A 32 6.49 1.92 3.73
CA LEU A 32 6.70 0.67 3.01
C LEU A 32 8.20 0.38 2.93
N ASP A 33 8.59 -0.85 3.20
CA ASP A 33 9.94 -1.30 2.92
C ASP A 33 9.88 -2.63 2.19
N GLY A 34 10.99 -3.01 1.57
CA GLY A 34 11.05 -4.28 0.87
C GLY A 34 12.29 -4.42 0.04
N GLY A 35 12.38 -5.55 -0.64
CA GLY A 35 13.49 -5.87 -1.51
C GLY A 35 14.49 -6.83 -0.89
N SER A 36 15.62 -6.98 -1.56
CA SER A 36 16.69 -7.85 -1.11
C SER A 36 17.74 -7.06 -0.30
N ARG A 37 18.69 -7.79 0.23
CA ARG A 37 19.81 -7.22 0.97
C ARG A 37 20.59 -6.20 0.13
N ASP A 38 20.73 -6.46 -1.16
CA ASP A 38 21.50 -5.63 -2.08
C ASP A 38 20.68 -4.56 -2.79
N ASP A 39 19.35 -4.70 -2.79
CA ASP A 39 18.43 -3.76 -3.45
C ASP A 39 17.24 -3.52 -2.53
N ARG A 40 17.48 -2.75 -1.48
CA ARG A 40 16.45 -2.43 -0.51
C ARG A 40 15.74 -1.15 -0.90
N ARG A 41 14.41 -1.19 -0.84
CA ARG A 41 13.56 -0.05 -1.19
C ARG A 41 12.72 0.37 -0.01
N THR A 42 12.54 1.67 0.13
CA THR A 42 11.66 2.23 1.14
C THR A 42 10.82 3.33 0.49
N LEU A 43 9.61 3.50 1.00
CA LEU A 43 8.71 4.55 0.55
C LEU A 43 7.85 5.00 1.73
N GLU A 44 7.70 6.30 1.89
CA GLU A 44 6.84 6.87 2.90
C GLU A 44 5.81 7.76 2.25
N ILE A 45 4.53 7.58 2.61
CA ILE A 45 3.41 8.34 2.05
C ILE A 45 2.67 8.99 3.19
N ALA A 46 2.65 10.32 3.20
CA ALA A 46 1.84 11.08 4.16
C ALA A 46 0.37 11.01 3.77
N GLY A 47 -0.52 11.09 4.75
CA GLY A 47 -1.95 11.02 4.49
C GLY A 47 -2.43 12.07 3.51
N ASP A 48 -1.88 13.29 3.58
CA ASP A 48 -2.28 14.39 2.70
C ASP A 48 -1.76 14.23 1.25
N GLU A 49 -0.88 13.27 0.99
CA GLU A 49 -0.43 12.94 -0.36
C GLU A 49 -1.38 11.96 -1.07
N ILE A 50 -2.31 11.39 -0.34
CA ILE A 50 -3.25 10.40 -0.88
C ILE A 50 -4.43 11.12 -1.55
N ALA A 51 -4.63 10.86 -2.84
CA ALA A 51 -5.77 11.40 -3.58
C ALA A 51 -6.98 10.47 -3.53
N ALA A 52 -6.74 9.16 -3.63
CA ALA A 52 -7.81 8.17 -3.61
C ALA A 52 -7.27 6.80 -3.22
N VAL A 53 -8.16 5.97 -2.70
CA VAL A 53 -7.84 4.58 -2.35
C VAL A 53 -8.91 3.70 -2.98
N ARG A 54 -8.51 2.66 -3.70
CA ARG A 54 -9.46 1.73 -4.31
C ARG A 54 -8.92 0.32 -4.32
N ILE A 55 -9.79 -0.64 -4.47
CA ILE A 55 -9.39 -2.04 -4.62
C ILE A 55 -9.39 -2.38 -6.10
N GLY A 56 -8.21 -2.74 -6.62
CA GLY A 56 -8.05 -3.19 -7.99
C GLY A 56 -8.49 -4.64 -8.14
N ARG A 57 -9.37 -4.89 -9.10
CA ARG A 57 -9.96 -6.21 -9.31
C ARG A 57 -9.79 -6.74 -10.73
N THR A 58 -9.28 -5.90 -11.64
CA THR A 58 -9.01 -6.32 -13.00
C THR A 58 -7.74 -7.15 -13.06
N ASP A 59 -7.57 -7.92 -14.11
CA ASP A 59 -6.39 -8.77 -14.25
C ASP A 59 -5.09 -7.95 -14.22
N ASP A 60 -5.11 -6.76 -14.81
CA ASP A 60 -3.95 -5.87 -14.83
C ASP A 60 -3.61 -5.33 -13.45
N GLU A 61 -4.58 -5.28 -12.55
CA GLU A 61 -4.42 -4.73 -11.21
C GLU A 61 -4.12 -5.77 -10.15
N ARG A 62 -4.21 -7.06 -10.51
CA ARG A 62 -4.00 -8.14 -9.55
C ARG A 62 -2.52 -8.50 -9.44
N ILE A 63 -2.13 -8.89 -8.25
CA ILE A 63 -0.78 -9.42 -7.98
C ILE A 63 -0.93 -10.88 -7.61
N GLY A 64 -0.38 -11.77 -8.45
CA GLY A 64 -0.47 -13.21 -8.22
C GLY A 64 -1.91 -13.71 -8.19
N GLY A 65 -2.81 -13.11 -8.97
CA GLY A 65 -4.24 -13.45 -8.99
C GLY A 65 -5.04 -12.87 -7.85
N ARG A 66 -4.42 -12.13 -6.94
CA ARG A 66 -5.09 -11.52 -5.78
C ARG A 66 -5.47 -10.09 -6.04
N ALA A 67 -6.60 -9.68 -5.48
CA ALA A 67 -6.99 -8.27 -5.51
C ALA A 67 -5.94 -7.43 -4.78
N VAL A 68 -5.71 -6.22 -5.27
CA VAL A 68 -4.74 -5.30 -4.69
C VAL A 68 -5.42 -4.04 -4.20
N LEU A 69 -4.80 -3.40 -3.23
CA LEU A 69 -5.18 -2.06 -2.82
C LEU A 69 -4.33 -1.07 -3.61
N VAL A 70 -4.98 -0.12 -4.26
CA VAL A 70 -4.30 0.90 -5.06
C VAL A 70 -4.48 2.24 -4.37
N VAL A 71 -3.35 2.87 -4.04
CA VAL A 71 -3.32 4.20 -3.45
C VAL A 71 -2.88 5.18 -4.54
N GLU A 72 -3.80 6.03 -4.96
CA GLU A 72 -3.51 7.07 -5.95
C GLU A 72 -3.01 8.31 -5.23
N LEU A 73 -1.91 8.86 -5.70
CA LEU A 73 -1.25 10.00 -5.09
C LEU A 73 -1.64 11.29 -5.80
N ARG A 74 -1.60 12.39 -5.08
CA ARG A 74 -1.97 13.71 -5.63
C ARG A 74 -1.03 14.18 -6.75
N ASP A 75 0.19 13.66 -6.77
CA ASP A 75 1.15 13.99 -7.82
C ASP A 75 0.94 13.21 -9.13
N GLY A 76 -0.05 12.31 -9.15
CA GLY A 76 -0.35 11.48 -10.31
C GLY A 76 0.24 10.08 -10.25
N GLY A 77 1.07 9.78 -9.27
CA GLY A 77 1.61 8.44 -9.07
C GLY A 77 0.61 7.50 -8.40
N ALA A 78 0.96 6.22 -8.35
CA ALA A 78 0.14 5.22 -7.68
C ALA A 78 1.02 4.15 -7.04
N VAL A 79 0.59 3.65 -5.89
CA VAL A 79 1.24 2.54 -5.20
C VAL A 79 0.23 1.43 -5.04
N SER A 80 0.60 0.23 -5.47
CA SER A 80 -0.27 -0.96 -5.38
C SER A 80 0.33 -1.94 -4.40
N PHE A 81 -0.50 -2.53 -3.56
CA PHE A 81 -0.01 -3.58 -2.66
C PHE A 81 -1.10 -4.59 -2.32
N THR A 82 -0.66 -5.81 -2.00
CA THR A 82 -1.53 -6.86 -1.53
C THR A 82 -0.89 -7.51 -0.31
N GLY A 83 -1.72 -7.81 0.68
CA GLY A 83 -1.26 -8.53 1.86
C GLY A 83 -1.35 -10.03 1.67
N PHE A 84 -0.65 -10.75 2.52
CA PHE A 84 -0.74 -12.22 2.57
C PHE A 84 -1.85 -12.68 3.51
N GLN A 85 -2.64 -11.75 4.02
CA GLN A 85 -3.71 -11.99 4.98
C GLN A 85 -5.07 -12.12 4.28
N THR A 86 -6.10 -12.29 5.07
CA THR A 86 -7.47 -12.48 4.58
C THR A 86 -7.98 -11.22 3.84
N PRO A 87 -8.95 -11.37 2.92
CA PRO A 87 -9.53 -10.21 2.21
C PRO A 87 -10.08 -9.12 3.14
N GLY A 88 -10.59 -9.49 4.32
CA GLY A 88 -11.09 -8.51 5.27
C GLY A 88 -10.04 -7.53 5.76
N ALA A 89 -8.78 -7.97 5.90
CA ALA A 89 -7.69 -7.11 6.31
C ALA A 89 -7.43 -6.01 5.28
N LEU A 90 -7.59 -6.32 4.00
CA LEU A 90 -7.39 -5.35 2.93
C LEU A 90 -8.45 -4.24 2.96
N HIS A 91 -9.71 -4.61 3.22
CA HIS A 91 -10.79 -3.64 3.37
C HIS A 91 -10.58 -2.72 4.57
N GLU A 92 -10.17 -3.28 5.70
CA GLU A 92 -9.88 -2.49 6.89
C GLU A 92 -8.75 -1.50 6.63
N LEU A 93 -7.71 -1.94 5.94
CA LEU A 93 -6.59 -1.07 5.59
C LEU A 93 -7.05 0.04 4.65
N ALA A 94 -7.90 -0.26 3.68
CA ALA A 94 -8.45 0.75 2.76
C ALA A 94 -9.22 1.82 3.53
N GLU A 95 -10.05 1.44 4.48
CA GLU A 95 -10.82 2.39 5.29
C GLU A 95 -9.89 3.30 6.11
N ARG A 96 -8.85 2.75 6.68
CA ARG A 96 -7.87 3.53 7.44
C ARG A 96 -7.11 4.52 6.57
N LEU A 97 -6.74 4.10 5.37
CA LEU A 97 -6.04 4.99 4.44
C LEU A 97 -6.95 6.12 3.95
N GLU A 98 -8.22 5.83 3.70
CA GLU A 98 -9.19 6.86 3.32
C GLU A 98 -9.39 7.87 4.45
N ALA A 99 -9.50 7.40 5.68
CA ALA A 99 -9.62 8.28 6.84
C ALA A 99 -8.37 9.16 7.01
N MET A 100 -7.20 8.59 6.76
CA MET A 100 -5.93 9.30 6.83
C MET A 100 -5.84 10.40 5.77
N SER A 101 -6.43 10.18 4.59
CA SER A 101 -6.38 11.15 3.49
C SER A 101 -7.21 12.40 3.74
N GLY A 102 -8.07 12.38 4.73
CA GLY A 102 -8.96 13.49 5.04
C GLY A 102 -10.16 13.59 4.10
N ALA A 103 -10.39 12.56 3.32
CA ALA A 103 -11.52 12.51 2.40
C ALA A 103 -12.79 12.03 3.10
#